data_44cbdec6e0f32ae2f4e3f10aed04e04c
#
_entry.id   44cbdec6e0f32ae2f4e3f10aed04e04c
#
_cell.length_a   1.000
_cell.length_b   1.000
_cell.length_c   1.000
_cell.angle_alpha   90.00
_cell.angle_beta   90.00
_cell.angle_gamma   90.00
#
_symmetry.space_group_name_H-M   'P 1'
#
loop_
_entity.id
_entity.type
_entity.pdbx_description
1 polymer ?
#
loop_
_entity_poly.entity_id
_entity_poly.type
_entity_poly.pdbx_seq_one_letter_code
_entity_poly.pdbx_strand_id
1 'polypeptide(L)'
;TISTMHLSQTTFVVVDLETSGAAPSMGAGITEIGAVKVRGGEVIGVFETFVNPGVEISPFITQLTGITDQMLANAPTIGQVFPSFIEFLGPENENVLVAHNAPFDVGFLKAAAAHLDYPWPNHHVADTARLARYVLTRDDVINCKLATLAEFFGATTSPTHRALDDARATVDVLHGIIERLGGFGITTLPQFKKVKKRLVSG
;
A
#
# COMPACT_ATOMS: atom_id res chain seq x y z
N THR A 1 -4.04 -4.76 26.04
CA THR A 1 -2.71 -4.15 25.93
C THR A 1 -2.15 -4.41 24.52
N ILE A 2 -1.57 -3.40 23.84
CA ILE A 2 -0.99 -3.50 22.49
C ILE A 2 0.04 -4.64 22.37
N SER A 3 0.71 -4.99 23.49
CA SER A 3 1.72 -6.07 23.53
C SER A 3 1.20 -7.47 23.22
N THR A 4 -0.12 -7.69 23.22
CA THR A 4 -0.76 -8.98 22.94
C THR A 4 -1.78 -8.91 21.83
N MET A 5 -1.88 -7.76 21.10
CA MET A 5 -2.85 -7.58 20.04
C MET A 5 -2.66 -8.64 18.94
N HIS A 6 -3.71 -9.39 18.67
CA HIS A 6 -3.74 -10.39 17.61
C HIS A 6 -3.83 -9.74 16.25
N LEU A 7 -3.26 -10.36 15.22
CA LEU A 7 -3.35 -9.81 13.84
C LEU A 7 -4.79 -9.70 13.36
N SER A 8 -5.69 -10.58 13.81
CA SER A 8 -7.12 -10.49 13.53
C SER A 8 -7.82 -9.26 14.12
N GLN A 9 -7.21 -8.63 15.12
CA GLN A 9 -7.71 -7.43 15.80
C GLN A 9 -7.00 -6.16 15.31
N THR A 10 -5.96 -6.33 14.51
CA THR A 10 -5.14 -5.22 13.99
C THR A 10 -5.81 -4.59 12.79
N THR A 11 -5.84 -3.26 12.75
CA THR A 11 -6.29 -2.50 11.59
C THR A 11 -5.09 -2.27 10.66
N PHE A 12 -5.25 -2.71 9.41
CA PHE A 12 -4.30 -2.46 8.33
C PHE A 12 -4.91 -1.46 7.35
N VAL A 13 -4.14 -0.45 6.97
CA VAL A 13 -4.50 0.50 5.93
C VAL A 13 -3.60 0.23 4.74
N VAL A 14 -4.17 -0.39 3.72
CA VAL A 14 -3.47 -0.80 2.50
C VAL A 14 -3.60 0.30 1.47
N VAL A 15 -2.47 0.85 1.06
CA VAL A 15 -2.38 2.02 0.16
C VAL A 15 -1.68 1.65 -1.12
N ASP A 16 -2.18 2.17 -2.22
CA ASP A 16 -1.50 2.20 -3.50
C ASP A 16 -1.64 3.58 -4.11
N LEU A 17 -0.59 4.04 -4.77
CA LEU A 17 -0.53 5.33 -5.45
C LEU A 17 -0.26 5.14 -6.93
N GLU A 18 -0.90 5.96 -7.76
CA GLU A 18 -0.41 6.25 -9.09
C GLU A 18 0.30 7.61 -9.09
N THR A 19 1.34 7.74 -9.90
CA THR A 19 2.22 8.91 -9.93
C THR A 19 2.54 9.34 -11.36
N SER A 20 2.95 10.58 -11.52
CA SER A 20 3.36 11.12 -12.83
C SER A 20 4.78 10.71 -13.26
N GLY A 21 5.53 10.02 -12.40
CA GLY A 21 6.89 9.58 -12.68
C GLY A 21 7.49 8.72 -11.57
N ALA A 22 8.77 8.40 -11.69
CA ALA A 22 9.44 7.39 -10.88
C ALA A 22 9.79 7.85 -9.45
N ALA A 23 10.00 9.13 -9.22
CA ALA A 23 10.43 9.64 -7.92
C ALA A 23 10.06 11.11 -7.70
N PRO A 24 9.75 11.51 -6.44
CA PRO A 24 9.49 12.92 -6.10
C PRO A 24 10.69 13.82 -6.40
N SER A 25 11.91 13.33 -6.21
CA SER A 25 13.15 14.07 -6.51
C SER A 25 13.32 14.43 -7.99
N MET A 26 12.59 13.76 -8.88
CA MET A 26 12.56 14.03 -10.32
C MET A 26 11.37 14.92 -10.73
N GLY A 27 10.68 15.54 -9.78
CA GLY A 27 9.53 16.39 -10.01
C GLY A 27 8.21 15.65 -10.18
N ALA A 28 8.17 14.34 -9.94
CA ALA A 28 6.93 13.57 -10.03
C ALA A 28 6.00 13.86 -8.85
N GLY A 29 4.70 13.84 -9.12
CA GLY A 29 3.65 14.00 -8.14
C GLY A 29 2.67 12.82 -8.12
N ILE A 30 1.86 12.75 -7.08
CA ILE A 30 0.80 11.77 -6.93
C ILE A 30 -0.34 12.15 -7.88
N THR A 31 -0.89 11.18 -8.61
CA THR A 31 -2.04 11.36 -9.53
C THR A 31 -3.31 10.65 -9.03
N GLU A 32 -3.17 9.59 -8.26
CA GLU A 32 -4.29 8.86 -7.68
C GLU A 32 -3.87 8.25 -6.33
N ILE A 33 -4.77 8.25 -5.37
CA ILE A 33 -4.62 7.54 -4.09
C ILE A 33 -5.76 6.56 -3.99
N GLY A 34 -5.43 5.28 -3.75
CA GLY A 34 -6.37 4.25 -3.36
C GLY A 34 -5.95 3.66 -2.03
N ALA A 35 -6.88 3.54 -1.09
CA ALA A 35 -6.60 2.91 0.19
C ALA A 35 -7.80 2.11 0.68
N VAL A 36 -7.50 0.96 1.28
CA VAL A 36 -8.49 0.05 1.84
C VAL A 36 -8.10 -0.24 3.28
N LYS A 37 -9.02 0.03 4.19
CA LYS A 37 -8.84 -0.27 5.62
C LYS A 37 -9.50 -1.59 5.92
N VAL A 38 -8.73 -2.51 6.51
CA VAL A 38 -9.19 -3.86 6.83
C VAL A 38 -8.88 -4.24 8.27
N ARG A 39 -9.75 -5.04 8.87
CA ARG A 39 -9.55 -5.66 10.18
C ARG A 39 -10.32 -6.97 10.24
N GLY A 40 -9.65 -8.02 10.74
CA GLY A 40 -10.27 -9.35 10.88
C GLY A 40 -10.72 -9.94 9.54
N GLY A 41 -10.06 -9.61 8.43
CA GLY A 41 -10.43 -10.06 7.10
C GLY A 41 -11.55 -9.25 6.43
N GLU A 42 -12.10 -8.24 7.11
CA GLU A 42 -13.20 -7.44 6.59
C GLU A 42 -12.74 -6.03 6.19
N VAL A 43 -13.28 -5.52 5.08
CA VAL A 43 -13.09 -4.13 4.66
C VAL A 43 -13.96 -3.24 5.54
N ILE A 44 -13.34 -2.31 6.28
CA ILE A 44 -14.02 -1.38 7.17
C ILE A 44 -13.98 0.08 6.69
N GLY A 45 -13.28 0.35 5.60
CA GLY A 45 -13.23 1.66 4.97
C GLY A 45 -12.52 1.63 3.64
N VAL A 46 -12.86 2.57 2.77
CA VAL A 46 -12.25 2.78 1.44
C VAL A 46 -12.02 4.27 1.24
N PHE A 47 -10.87 4.62 0.70
CA PHE A 47 -10.50 5.97 0.30
C PHE A 47 -10.01 5.94 -1.15
N GLU A 48 -10.56 6.80 -1.99
CA GLU A 48 -10.19 6.88 -3.39
C GLU A 48 -10.29 8.32 -3.87
N THR A 49 -9.25 8.83 -4.50
CA THR A 49 -9.28 10.14 -5.13
C THR A 49 -8.24 10.28 -6.22
N PHE A 50 -8.57 10.98 -7.28
CA PHE A 50 -7.57 11.58 -8.16
C PHE A 50 -6.90 12.75 -7.46
N VAL A 51 -5.69 13.05 -7.86
CA VAL A 51 -4.91 14.20 -7.39
C VAL A 51 -4.31 14.89 -8.60
N ASN A 52 -4.48 16.20 -8.68
CA ASN A 52 -3.76 16.99 -9.69
C ASN A 52 -2.29 17.10 -9.27
N PRO A 53 -1.36 16.51 -10.03
CA PRO A 53 0.05 16.50 -9.66
C PRO A 53 0.79 17.82 -9.91
N GLY A 54 0.12 18.78 -10.57
CA GLY A 54 0.73 20.05 -10.96
C GLY A 54 1.75 19.95 -12.10
N VAL A 55 1.89 18.79 -12.73
CA VAL A 55 2.77 18.51 -13.87
C VAL A 55 2.04 17.68 -14.90
N GLU A 56 2.51 17.72 -16.15
CA GLU A 56 1.96 16.88 -17.22
C GLU A 56 2.33 15.41 -17.02
N ILE A 57 1.43 14.53 -17.45
CA ILE A 57 1.65 13.08 -17.44
C ILE A 57 2.19 12.65 -18.80
N SER A 58 3.24 11.83 -18.80
CA SER A 58 3.77 11.29 -20.05
C SER A 58 2.75 10.36 -20.74
N PRO A 59 2.80 10.25 -22.08
CA PRO A 59 1.96 9.29 -22.81
C PRO A 59 2.12 7.85 -22.32
N PHE A 60 3.31 7.48 -21.87
CA PHE A 60 3.59 6.17 -21.28
C PHE A 60 2.75 5.90 -20.02
N ILE A 61 2.70 6.88 -19.10
CA ILE A 61 1.90 6.76 -17.87
C ILE A 61 0.41 6.67 -18.21
N THR A 62 -0.07 7.50 -19.14
CA THR A 62 -1.47 7.44 -19.59
C THR A 62 -1.80 6.08 -20.21
N GLN A 63 -0.92 5.52 -21.01
CA GLN A 63 -1.11 4.19 -21.61
C GLN A 63 -1.16 3.10 -20.53
N LEU A 64 -0.30 3.20 -19.51
CA LEU A 64 -0.21 2.21 -18.44
C LEU A 64 -1.43 2.25 -17.51
N THR A 65 -1.86 3.45 -17.10
CA THR A 65 -2.86 3.67 -16.04
C THR A 65 -4.25 4.01 -16.57
N GLY A 66 -4.35 4.48 -17.80
CA GLY A 66 -5.58 5.07 -18.35
C GLY A 66 -5.88 6.49 -17.83
N ILE A 67 -5.01 7.04 -16.96
CA ILE A 67 -5.17 8.40 -16.41
C ILE A 67 -4.62 9.42 -17.41
N THR A 68 -5.40 10.46 -17.68
CA THR A 68 -5.05 11.54 -18.62
C THR A 68 -4.92 12.88 -17.90
N ASP A 69 -4.19 13.82 -18.50
CA ASP A 69 -4.12 15.20 -17.99
C ASP A 69 -5.49 15.85 -17.86
N GLN A 70 -6.39 15.55 -18.79
CA GLN A 70 -7.76 16.07 -18.76
C GLN A 70 -8.54 15.57 -17.52
N MET A 71 -8.37 14.31 -17.13
CA MET A 71 -8.99 13.73 -15.93
C MET A 71 -8.49 14.42 -14.66
N LEU A 72 -7.25 14.85 -14.63
CA LEU A 72 -6.61 15.45 -13.46
C LEU A 72 -6.73 16.97 -13.39
N ALA A 73 -7.11 17.63 -14.48
CA ALA A 73 -7.18 19.09 -14.56
C ALA A 73 -8.07 19.71 -13.48
N ASN A 74 -9.19 19.04 -13.15
CA ASN A 74 -10.15 19.47 -12.12
C ASN A 74 -10.06 18.65 -10.84
N ALA A 75 -9.07 17.78 -10.72
CA ALA A 75 -8.86 17.01 -9.49
C ALA A 75 -8.30 17.92 -8.37
N PRO A 76 -8.55 17.56 -7.11
CA PRO A 76 -8.00 18.31 -5.99
C PRO A 76 -6.46 18.21 -5.98
N THR A 77 -5.83 19.23 -5.41
CA THR A 77 -4.38 19.21 -5.17
C THR A 77 -4.03 18.30 -4.01
N ILE A 78 -2.77 17.91 -3.90
CA ILE A 78 -2.30 17.11 -2.76
C ILE A 78 -2.54 17.83 -1.43
N GLY A 79 -2.41 19.17 -1.39
CA GLY A 79 -2.69 19.97 -0.20
C GLY A 79 -4.14 19.88 0.26
N GLN A 80 -5.07 19.75 -0.67
CA GLN A 80 -6.50 19.61 -0.37
C GLN A 80 -6.87 18.20 0.10
N VAL A 81 -6.17 17.18 -0.41
CA VAL A 81 -6.46 15.76 -0.14
C VAL A 81 -5.75 15.24 1.09
N PHE A 82 -4.54 15.70 1.35
CA PHE A 82 -3.63 15.09 2.32
C PHE A 82 -4.19 15.00 3.74
N PRO A 83 -4.86 16.04 4.29
CA PRO A 83 -5.47 15.95 5.63
C PRO A 83 -6.51 14.84 5.74
N SER A 84 -7.36 14.68 4.74
CA SER A 84 -8.38 13.62 4.70
C SER A 84 -7.74 12.23 4.60
N PHE A 85 -6.65 12.10 3.84
CA PHE A 85 -5.89 10.85 3.76
C PHE A 85 -5.26 10.49 5.10
N ILE A 86 -4.64 11.44 5.80
CA ILE A 86 -4.06 11.20 7.12
C ILE A 86 -5.14 10.83 8.14
N GLU A 87 -6.30 11.46 8.10
CA GLU A 87 -7.45 11.08 8.93
C GLU A 87 -7.90 9.64 8.66
N PHE A 88 -7.99 9.26 7.37
CA PHE A 88 -8.29 7.88 6.97
C PHE A 88 -7.24 6.89 7.47
N LEU A 89 -5.96 7.24 7.41
CA LEU A 89 -4.87 6.40 7.88
C LEU A 89 -4.99 6.10 9.39
N GLY A 90 -5.52 7.04 10.16
CA GLY A 90 -5.83 6.88 11.57
C GLY A 90 -4.59 6.89 12.49
N PRO A 91 -4.74 6.44 13.74
CA PRO A 91 -3.69 6.57 14.75
C PRO A 91 -2.47 5.69 14.46
N GLU A 92 -1.28 6.28 14.53
CA GLU A 92 0.00 5.63 14.20
C GLU A 92 0.39 4.49 15.16
N ASN A 93 -0.11 4.52 16.38
CA ASN A 93 0.18 3.49 17.39
C ASN A 93 -0.79 2.29 17.34
N GLU A 94 -1.86 2.37 16.57
CA GLU A 94 -2.89 1.33 16.45
C GLU A 94 -2.93 0.70 15.06
N ASN A 95 -2.79 1.51 14.01
CA ASN A 95 -2.92 1.08 12.63
C ASN A 95 -1.56 0.81 11.98
N VAL A 96 -1.53 -0.17 11.09
CA VAL A 96 -0.36 -0.52 10.27
C VAL A 96 -0.59 -0.01 8.85
N LEU A 97 0.37 0.74 8.32
CA LEU A 97 0.39 1.15 6.92
C LEU A 97 0.98 0.02 6.07
N VAL A 98 0.26 -0.39 5.04
CA VAL A 98 0.67 -1.48 4.15
C VAL A 98 0.72 -0.98 2.71
N ALA A 99 1.76 -1.36 1.99
CA ALA A 99 1.83 -1.16 0.55
C ALA A 99 2.66 -2.28 -0.09
N HIS A 100 2.45 -2.50 -1.38
CA HIS A 100 3.26 -3.42 -2.17
C HIS A 100 4.45 -2.67 -2.77
N ASN A 101 5.67 -3.03 -2.38
CA ASN A 101 6.88 -2.24 -2.62
C ASN A 101 6.79 -0.88 -1.92
N ALA A 102 6.52 -0.92 -0.61
CA ALA A 102 6.18 0.23 0.23
C ALA A 102 7.16 1.42 0.16
N PRO A 103 8.49 1.27 -0.04
CA PRO A 103 9.38 2.42 -0.18
C PRO A 103 8.96 3.41 -1.28
N PHE A 104 8.35 2.93 -2.36
CA PHE A 104 7.85 3.78 -3.44
C PHE A 104 6.70 4.68 -2.94
N ASP A 105 5.62 4.08 -2.46
CA ASP A 105 4.43 4.82 -2.02
C ASP A 105 4.72 5.70 -0.81
N VAL A 106 5.40 5.17 0.18
CA VAL A 106 5.78 5.92 1.39
C VAL A 106 6.71 7.06 1.05
N GLY A 107 7.62 6.89 0.09
CA GLY A 107 8.49 7.96 -0.41
C GLY A 107 7.71 9.15 -0.97
N PHE A 108 6.69 8.89 -1.79
CA PHE A 108 5.81 9.94 -2.31
C PHE A 108 4.96 10.61 -1.22
N LEU A 109 4.43 9.83 -0.28
CA LEU A 109 3.63 10.38 0.83
C LEU A 109 4.48 11.25 1.77
N LYS A 110 5.68 10.81 2.11
CA LYS A 110 6.62 11.62 2.91
C LYS A 110 7.04 12.91 2.21
N ALA A 111 7.29 12.85 0.90
CA ALA A 111 7.62 14.02 0.11
C ALA A 111 6.46 15.02 0.08
N ALA A 112 5.22 14.53 -0.05
CA ALA A 112 4.04 15.37 0.03
C ALA A 112 3.89 16.03 1.40
N ALA A 113 4.07 15.28 2.48
CA ALA A 113 4.04 15.81 3.85
C ALA A 113 5.09 16.92 4.05
N ALA A 114 6.32 16.70 3.61
CA ALA A 114 7.40 17.67 3.70
C ALA A 114 7.11 18.95 2.89
N HIS A 115 6.58 18.81 1.69
CA HIS A 115 6.19 19.93 0.84
C HIS A 115 5.08 20.79 1.46
N LEU A 116 4.17 20.16 2.21
CA LEU A 116 3.04 20.81 2.85
C LEU A 116 3.32 21.29 4.27
N ASP A 117 4.55 21.11 4.77
CA ASP A 117 4.88 21.29 6.19
C ASP A 117 3.93 20.52 7.13
N TYR A 118 3.48 19.36 6.69
CA TYR A 118 2.59 18.50 7.43
C TYR A 118 3.40 17.42 8.17
N PRO A 119 3.18 17.21 9.49
CA PRO A 119 3.91 16.18 10.20
C PRO A 119 3.55 14.80 9.64
N TRP A 120 4.57 14.01 9.27
CA TRP A 120 4.37 12.64 8.83
C TRP A 120 4.17 11.73 10.05
N PRO A 121 3.04 11.00 10.14
CA PRO A 121 2.82 10.07 11.23
C PRO A 121 3.76 8.88 11.14
N ASN A 122 4.17 8.35 12.29
CA ASN A 122 5.19 7.30 12.39
C ASN A 122 4.57 5.90 12.47
N HIS A 123 3.68 5.57 11.55
CA HIS A 123 3.09 4.24 11.46
C HIS A 123 4.16 3.17 11.22
N HIS A 124 3.94 1.98 11.77
CA HIS A 124 4.66 0.81 11.28
C HIS A 124 4.27 0.57 9.82
N VAL A 125 5.27 0.42 8.96
CA VAL A 125 5.08 0.15 7.54
C VAL A 125 5.37 -1.32 7.26
N ALA A 126 4.40 -2.02 6.67
CA ALA A 126 4.55 -3.38 6.18
C ALA A 126 4.59 -3.37 4.65
N ASP A 127 5.62 -3.99 4.10
CA ASP A 127 5.81 -4.14 2.66
C ASP A 127 5.45 -5.56 2.24
N THR A 128 4.34 -5.73 1.53
CA THR A 128 3.88 -7.05 1.10
C THR A 128 4.83 -7.72 0.11
N ALA A 129 5.56 -6.97 -0.71
CA ALA A 129 6.58 -7.53 -1.59
C ALA A 129 7.73 -8.15 -0.79
N ARG A 130 8.17 -7.47 0.27
CA ARG A 130 9.22 -7.96 1.18
C ARG A 130 8.74 -9.16 1.99
N LEU A 131 7.56 -9.06 2.59
CA LEU A 131 6.97 -10.15 3.39
C LEU A 131 6.75 -11.40 2.56
N ALA A 132 6.29 -11.27 1.31
CA ALA A 132 6.15 -12.39 0.39
C ALA A 132 7.47 -13.12 0.20
N ARG A 133 8.59 -12.41 0.02
CA ARG A 133 9.93 -13.02 -0.09
C ARG A 133 10.36 -13.77 1.18
N TYR A 134 9.78 -13.43 2.32
CA TYR A 134 10.09 -14.10 3.59
C TYR A 134 9.32 -15.40 3.80
N VAL A 135 8.11 -15.50 3.22
CA VAL A 135 7.19 -16.64 3.46
C VAL A 135 6.97 -17.54 2.25
N LEU A 136 7.46 -17.15 1.07
CA LEU A 136 7.32 -17.91 -0.16
C LEU A 136 8.69 -18.38 -0.68
N THR A 137 8.67 -19.53 -1.36
CA THR A 137 9.83 -20.11 -2.04
C THR A 137 9.77 -19.82 -3.55
N ARG A 138 10.84 -20.18 -4.26
CA ARG A 138 10.86 -20.14 -5.73
C ARG A 138 9.95 -21.18 -6.38
N ASP A 139 9.60 -22.22 -5.64
CA ASP A 139 8.65 -23.24 -6.10
C ASP A 139 7.21 -22.76 -5.97
N ASP A 140 6.94 -21.81 -5.06
CA ASP A 140 5.62 -21.18 -4.92
C ASP A 140 5.37 -20.18 -6.06
N VAL A 141 6.31 -19.26 -6.29
CA VAL A 141 6.15 -18.14 -7.24
C VAL A 141 7.46 -17.82 -7.98
N ILE A 142 7.34 -17.40 -9.23
CA ILE A 142 8.49 -16.99 -10.05
C ILE A 142 9.07 -15.62 -9.65
N ASN A 143 8.23 -14.76 -9.09
CA ASN A 143 8.62 -13.45 -8.56
C ASN A 143 7.58 -12.97 -7.53
N CYS A 144 7.85 -11.84 -6.88
CA CYS A 144 6.94 -11.21 -5.91
C CYS A 144 6.33 -9.91 -6.44
N LYS A 145 6.07 -9.82 -7.74
CA LYS A 145 5.27 -8.74 -8.32
C LYS A 145 3.81 -8.89 -7.90
N LEU A 146 3.09 -7.78 -7.80
CA LEU A 146 1.70 -7.80 -7.33
C LEU A 146 0.81 -8.73 -8.16
N ALA A 147 0.89 -8.67 -9.49
CA ALA A 147 0.09 -9.54 -10.37
C ALA A 147 0.35 -11.03 -10.11
N THR A 148 1.61 -11.42 -9.92
CA THR A 148 1.99 -12.81 -9.62
C THR A 148 1.44 -13.25 -8.26
N LEU A 149 1.57 -12.41 -7.25
CA LEU A 149 1.08 -12.72 -5.90
C LEU A 149 -0.45 -12.72 -5.83
N ALA A 150 -1.09 -11.80 -6.53
CA ALA A 150 -2.56 -11.76 -6.62
C ALA A 150 -3.11 -13.06 -7.21
N GLU A 151 -2.51 -13.55 -8.29
CA GLU A 151 -2.87 -14.84 -8.87
C GLU A 151 -2.61 -16.00 -7.91
N PHE A 152 -1.43 -16.05 -7.33
CA PHE A 152 -1.02 -17.12 -6.39
C PHE A 152 -1.96 -17.23 -5.17
N PHE A 153 -2.35 -16.10 -4.59
CA PHE A 153 -3.26 -16.06 -3.44
C PHE A 153 -4.74 -16.05 -3.82
N GLY A 154 -5.08 -16.08 -5.09
CA GLY A 154 -6.47 -16.09 -5.55
C GLY A 154 -7.22 -14.80 -5.26
N ALA A 155 -6.56 -13.64 -5.46
CA ALA A 155 -7.17 -12.34 -5.23
C ALA A 155 -8.45 -12.17 -6.05
N THR A 156 -9.46 -11.56 -5.46
CA THR A 156 -10.76 -11.30 -6.12
C THR A 156 -10.68 -10.12 -7.09
N THR A 157 -9.71 -9.22 -6.88
CA THR A 157 -9.43 -8.09 -7.75
C THR A 157 -8.08 -8.29 -8.44
N SER A 158 -8.04 -8.19 -9.76
CA SER A 158 -6.78 -8.20 -10.51
C SER A 158 -6.17 -6.80 -10.52
N PRO A 159 -4.84 -6.68 -10.41
CA PRO A 159 -4.15 -5.39 -10.56
C PRO A 159 -4.38 -4.81 -11.96
N THR A 160 -4.66 -3.51 -12.05
CA THR A 160 -4.98 -2.81 -13.29
C THR A 160 -4.14 -1.55 -13.53
N HIS A 161 -3.19 -1.27 -12.66
CA HIS A 161 -2.49 0.02 -12.58
C HIS A 161 -3.44 1.19 -12.29
N ARG A 162 -4.46 0.91 -11.49
CA ARG A 162 -5.33 1.91 -10.87
C ARG A 162 -5.27 1.71 -9.36
N ALA A 163 -5.11 2.80 -8.63
CA ALA A 163 -4.73 2.77 -7.22
C ALA A 163 -5.67 1.91 -6.36
N LEU A 164 -6.98 2.05 -6.50
CA LEU A 164 -7.91 1.27 -5.68
C LEU A 164 -7.92 -0.22 -6.01
N ASP A 165 -7.85 -0.58 -7.30
CA ASP A 165 -7.79 -1.98 -7.71
C ASP A 165 -6.50 -2.65 -7.19
N ASP A 166 -5.38 -1.95 -7.29
CA ASP A 166 -4.09 -2.45 -6.82
C ASP A 166 -4.04 -2.53 -5.29
N ALA A 167 -4.66 -1.57 -4.58
CA ALA A 167 -4.84 -1.66 -3.12
C ALA A 167 -5.72 -2.85 -2.73
N ARG A 168 -6.83 -3.12 -3.43
CA ARG A 168 -7.68 -4.29 -3.19
C ARG A 168 -6.96 -5.60 -3.44
N ALA A 169 -6.20 -5.71 -4.52
CA ALA A 169 -5.36 -6.88 -4.78
C ALA A 169 -4.32 -7.09 -3.67
N THR A 170 -3.72 -6.00 -3.21
CA THR A 170 -2.75 -6.03 -2.11
C THR A 170 -3.37 -6.46 -0.78
N VAL A 171 -4.64 -6.14 -0.53
CA VAL A 171 -5.39 -6.65 0.65
C VAL A 171 -5.42 -8.17 0.64
N ASP A 172 -5.78 -8.79 -0.48
CA ASP A 172 -5.85 -10.25 -0.57
C ASP A 172 -4.47 -10.90 -0.45
N VAL A 173 -3.45 -10.27 -1.02
CA VAL A 173 -2.05 -10.69 -0.84
C VAL A 173 -1.63 -10.60 0.62
N LEU A 174 -1.96 -9.51 1.32
CA LEU A 174 -1.68 -9.35 2.75
C LEU A 174 -2.34 -10.47 3.57
N HIS A 175 -3.61 -10.77 3.32
CA HIS A 175 -4.32 -11.84 4.03
C HIS A 175 -3.68 -13.21 3.81
N GLY A 176 -3.27 -13.52 2.58
CA GLY A 176 -2.53 -14.75 2.27
C GLY A 176 -1.17 -14.83 2.98
N ILE A 177 -0.45 -13.72 3.06
CA ILE A 177 0.81 -13.62 3.79
C ILE A 177 0.58 -13.81 5.30
N ILE A 178 -0.43 -13.18 5.88
CA ILE A 178 -0.78 -13.34 7.31
C ILE A 178 -1.11 -14.80 7.63
N GLU A 179 -1.83 -15.48 6.77
CA GLU A 179 -2.12 -16.92 6.93
C GLU A 179 -0.83 -17.73 6.93
N ARG A 180 0.10 -17.47 6.00
CA ARG A 180 1.42 -18.12 5.97
C ARG A 180 2.24 -17.83 7.23
N LEU A 181 2.23 -16.59 7.70
CA LEU A 181 2.90 -16.20 8.95
C LEU A 181 2.36 -16.98 10.15
N GLY A 182 1.06 -17.25 10.19
CA GLY A 182 0.43 -18.09 11.21
C GLY A 182 1.03 -19.49 11.28
N GLY A 183 1.40 -20.08 10.14
CA GLY A 183 2.10 -21.35 10.06
C GLY A 183 3.49 -21.34 10.69
N PHE A 184 4.10 -20.17 10.85
CA PHE A 184 5.37 -19.95 11.56
C PHE A 184 5.19 -19.48 13.01
N GLY A 185 3.96 -19.51 13.53
CA GLY A 185 3.64 -19.07 14.88
C GLY A 185 3.58 -17.56 15.07
N ILE A 186 3.54 -16.79 13.97
CA ILE A 186 3.44 -15.33 13.99
C ILE A 186 1.97 -14.96 13.87
N THR A 187 1.36 -14.62 15.02
CA THR A 187 -0.07 -14.35 15.13
C THR A 187 -0.41 -13.02 15.79
N THR A 188 0.57 -12.37 16.40
CA THR A 188 0.39 -11.09 17.09
C THR A 188 1.09 -9.94 16.38
N LEU A 189 0.61 -8.72 16.58
CA LEU A 189 1.21 -7.52 16.01
C LEU A 189 2.68 -7.33 16.42
N PRO A 190 3.07 -7.52 17.69
CA PRO A 190 4.49 -7.44 18.05
C PRO A 190 5.38 -8.44 17.33
N GLN A 191 4.91 -9.68 17.13
CA GLN A 191 5.64 -10.68 16.35
C GLN A 191 5.74 -10.27 14.88
N PHE A 192 4.66 -9.78 14.30
CA PHE A 192 4.60 -9.29 12.91
C PHE A 192 5.61 -8.16 12.67
N LYS A 193 5.68 -7.18 13.57
CA LYS A 193 6.61 -6.06 13.49
C LYS A 193 8.09 -6.49 13.54
N LYS A 194 8.38 -7.67 14.07
CA LYS A 194 9.74 -8.21 14.19
C LYS A 194 10.17 -9.07 13.00
N VAL A 195 9.29 -9.33 12.04
CA VAL A 195 9.63 -10.11 10.85
C VAL A 195 10.56 -9.30 9.95
N LYS A 196 11.84 -9.66 9.92
CA LYS A 196 12.90 -8.93 9.18
C LYS A 196 13.79 -9.84 8.34
N LYS A 197 13.48 -11.15 8.28
CA LYS A 197 14.27 -12.15 7.55
C LYS A 197 13.39 -13.27 7.01
N ARG A 198 13.95 -14.00 6.06
CA ARG A 198 13.32 -15.19 5.49
C ARG A 198 12.98 -16.22 6.57
N LEU A 199 11.78 -16.79 6.47
CA LEU A 199 11.27 -17.84 7.33
C LEU A 199 11.27 -19.20 6.63
N VAL A 200 11.31 -19.24 5.31
CA VAL A 200 11.35 -20.44 4.48
C VAL A 200 12.77 -20.76 4.03
N SER A 201 13.06 -22.07 3.91
CA SER A 201 14.29 -22.58 3.34
C SER A 201 14.14 -22.74 1.82
N GLY A 202 15.13 -22.35 1.05
CA GLY A 202 15.11 -22.55 -0.40
C GLY A 202 15.89 -21.53 -1.16
#